data_3bda34876c7f37d5c5615659956caf81
#
_entry.id   3bda34876c7f37d5c5615659956caf81
#
_cell.length_a   1.000
_cell.length_b   1.000
_cell.length_c   1.000
_cell.angle_alpha   90.00
_cell.angle_beta   90.00
_cell.angle_gamma   90.00
#
_symmetry.space_group_name_H-M   'P 1'
#
loop_
_entity.id
_entity.type
_entity.pdbx_description
1 polymer ?
#
loop_
_entity_poly.entity_id
_entity_poly.type
_entity_poly.pdbx_seq_one_letter_code
_entity_poly.pdbx_strand_id
1 'polypeptide(L)'
;MAQKAAWLKGAGRVIGIDILDYRLEIAAKTANSEILNLNKTDVIQEIRDRTQGRGADVCVDAVGMEAHRSTWEKFSNLMHGQACTIRVIQLCVDAVRRCGVISVVGVYGSPYSNFPFGQIFDKGVTIKCGQAWVQRYIDELLELVKNRKVILKDIITHTLPLEQAAYAYDIFLKKKDNCLKVILKP
;
A
#
# COMPACT_ATOMS: atom_id res chain seq x y z
N MET A 1 0.31 3.21 7.56
CA MET A 1 0.79 4.63 7.61
C MET A 1 0.19 5.49 6.51
N ALA A 2 0.15 5.08 5.23
CA ALA A 2 -0.46 5.86 4.16
C ALA A 2 -1.91 6.31 4.46
N GLN A 3 -2.72 5.44 5.05
CA GLN A 3 -4.09 5.75 5.44
C GLN A 3 -4.17 6.86 6.52
N LYS A 4 -3.28 6.82 7.52
CA LYS A 4 -3.17 7.90 8.52
C LYS A 4 -2.77 9.23 7.88
N ALA A 5 -1.83 9.19 6.93
CA ALA A 5 -1.42 10.36 6.17
C ALA A 5 -2.56 10.93 5.33
N ALA A 6 -3.42 10.08 4.75
CA ALA A 6 -4.59 10.54 4.00
C ALA A 6 -5.56 11.34 4.89
N TRP A 7 -5.87 10.86 6.08
CA TRP A 7 -6.68 11.61 7.06
C TRP A 7 -6.06 12.94 7.44
N LEU A 8 -4.75 12.97 7.71
CA LEU A 8 -4.02 14.21 8.03
C LEU A 8 -4.06 15.24 6.90
N LYS A 9 -4.14 14.78 5.66
CA LYS A 9 -4.27 15.64 4.46
C LYS A 9 -5.72 15.97 4.12
N GLY A 10 -6.68 15.65 5.00
CA GLY A 10 -8.08 16.05 4.88
C GLY A 10 -8.94 15.14 3.99
N ALA A 11 -8.58 13.87 3.83
CA ALA A 11 -9.44 12.93 3.14
C ALA A 11 -10.79 12.79 3.87
N GLY A 12 -11.89 12.87 3.14
CA GLY A 12 -13.23 12.65 3.69
C GLY A 12 -13.58 11.17 3.86
N ARG A 13 -12.87 10.29 3.15
CA ARG A 13 -13.00 8.83 3.23
C ARG A 13 -11.66 8.18 2.93
N VAL A 14 -11.32 7.13 3.66
CA VAL A 14 -10.14 6.32 3.43
C VAL A 14 -10.53 4.85 3.41
N ILE A 15 -10.19 4.16 2.33
CA ILE A 15 -10.45 2.74 2.14
C ILE A 15 -9.10 2.01 2.10
N GLY A 16 -8.88 1.10 3.04
CA GLY A 16 -7.72 0.21 3.08
C GLY A 16 -8.01 -1.09 2.34
N ILE A 17 -7.14 -1.45 1.41
CA ILE A 17 -7.25 -2.68 0.61
C ILE A 17 -6.04 -3.54 0.88
N ASP A 18 -6.26 -4.80 1.25
CA ASP A 18 -5.21 -5.81 1.44
C ASP A 18 -5.80 -7.19 1.16
N ILE A 19 -4.96 -8.21 1.12
CA ILE A 19 -5.34 -9.62 1.03
C ILE A 19 -5.33 -10.31 2.39
N LEU A 20 -4.74 -9.69 3.42
CA LEU A 20 -4.55 -10.25 4.76
C LEU A 20 -5.50 -9.59 5.75
N ASP A 21 -6.41 -10.37 6.32
CA ASP A 21 -7.46 -9.85 7.22
C ASP A 21 -6.86 -9.14 8.44
N TYR A 22 -5.83 -9.69 9.07
CA TYR A 22 -5.22 -9.06 10.25
C TYR A 22 -4.67 -7.64 9.96
N ARG A 23 -4.15 -7.40 8.74
CA ARG A 23 -3.70 -6.06 8.33
C ARG A 23 -4.87 -5.10 8.15
N LEU A 24 -5.96 -5.61 7.60
CA LEU A 24 -7.19 -4.84 7.43
C LEU A 24 -7.80 -4.49 8.80
N GLU A 25 -7.84 -5.43 9.74
CA GLU A 25 -8.31 -5.19 11.10
C GLU A 25 -7.47 -4.14 11.83
N ILE A 26 -6.14 -4.23 11.72
CA ILE A 26 -5.24 -3.20 12.26
C ILE A 26 -5.51 -1.84 11.60
N ALA A 27 -5.71 -1.79 10.29
CA ALA A 27 -6.02 -0.57 9.57
C ALA A 27 -7.35 0.06 10.02
N ALA A 28 -8.40 -0.74 10.15
CA ALA A 28 -9.68 -0.29 10.68
C ALA A 28 -9.54 0.28 12.10
N LYS A 29 -8.83 -0.44 12.97
CA LYS A 29 -8.66 -0.08 14.39
C LYS A 29 -7.76 1.14 14.60
N THR A 30 -6.65 1.25 13.85
CA THR A 30 -5.60 2.26 14.11
C THR A 30 -5.66 3.47 13.19
N ALA A 31 -6.26 3.33 12.03
CA ALA A 31 -6.40 4.39 11.04
C ALA A 31 -7.86 4.75 10.75
N ASN A 32 -8.83 4.16 11.45
CA ASN A 32 -10.26 4.40 11.23
C ASN A 32 -10.64 4.34 9.74
N SER A 33 -10.10 3.37 9.03
CA SER A 33 -10.31 3.20 7.60
C SER A 33 -11.41 2.16 7.34
N GLU A 34 -12.22 2.39 6.31
CA GLU A 34 -13.03 1.33 5.73
C GLU A 34 -12.10 0.27 5.14
N ILE A 35 -12.47 -1.00 5.22
CA ILE A 35 -11.59 -2.09 4.77
C ILE A 35 -12.24 -2.94 3.70
N LEU A 36 -11.45 -3.38 2.73
CA LEU A 36 -11.86 -4.31 1.68
C LEU A 36 -10.79 -5.38 1.50
N ASN A 37 -11.20 -6.65 1.56
CA ASN A 37 -10.30 -7.76 1.27
C ASN A 37 -10.40 -8.12 -0.22
N LEU A 38 -9.29 -7.96 -0.94
CA LEU A 38 -9.19 -8.20 -2.38
C LEU A 38 -9.54 -9.64 -2.79
N ASN A 39 -9.38 -10.61 -1.89
CA ASN A 39 -9.71 -12.02 -2.16
C ASN A 39 -11.18 -12.35 -1.89
N LYS A 40 -11.94 -11.46 -1.23
CA LYS A 40 -13.30 -11.72 -0.77
C LYS A 40 -14.35 -10.85 -1.46
N THR A 41 -13.92 -9.74 -2.07
CA THR A 41 -14.83 -8.73 -2.61
C THR A 41 -14.38 -8.24 -3.97
N ASP A 42 -15.29 -7.87 -4.84
CA ASP A 42 -15.00 -7.04 -6.01
C ASP A 42 -14.72 -5.60 -5.55
N VAL A 43 -13.44 -5.32 -5.32
CA VAL A 43 -12.98 -4.03 -4.78
C VAL A 43 -13.33 -2.87 -5.71
N ILE A 44 -13.31 -3.08 -7.03
CA ILE A 44 -13.62 -2.01 -7.99
C ILE A 44 -15.11 -1.65 -7.91
N GLN A 45 -15.98 -2.66 -7.85
CA GLN A 45 -17.42 -2.43 -7.71
C GLN A 45 -17.72 -1.75 -6.37
N GLU A 46 -17.14 -2.22 -5.26
CA GLU A 46 -17.30 -1.61 -3.94
C GLU A 46 -16.86 -0.13 -3.89
N ILE A 47 -15.74 0.21 -4.54
CA ILE A 47 -15.29 1.61 -4.64
C ILE A 47 -16.29 2.44 -5.43
N ARG A 48 -16.80 1.92 -6.55
CA ARG A 48 -17.81 2.61 -7.36
C ARG A 48 -19.08 2.86 -6.58
N ASP A 49 -19.59 1.86 -5.88
CA ASP A 49 -20.81 1.97 -5.09
C ASP A 49 -20.67 3.04 -4.00
N ARG A 50 -19.54 3.07 -3.31
CA ARG A 50 -19.22 4.05 -2.26
C ARG A 50 -18.94 5.46 -2.78
N THR A 51 -18.71 5.61 -4.07
CA THR A 51 -18.38 6.87 -4.73
C THR A 51 -19.42 7.30 -5.78
N GLN A 52 -20.61 6.72 -5.76
CA GLN A 52 -21.68 7.02 -6.72
C GLN A 52 -21.23 6.80 -8.19
N GLY A 53 -20.48 5.74 -8.44
CA GLY A 53 -19.94 5.38 -9.76
C GLY A 53 -18.70 6.15 -10.20
N ARG A 54 -18.30 7.19 -9.46
CA ARG A 54 -17.24 8.12 -9.86
C ARG A 54 -15.82 7.51 -9.77
N GLY A 55 -15.58 6.67 -8.80
CA GLY A 55 -14.25 6.16 -8.44
C GLY A 55 -13.52 7.04 -7.41
N ALA A 56 -12.37 6.56 -6.94
CA ALA A 56 -11.57 7.23 -5.92
C ALA A 56 -10.85 8.47 -6.47
N ASP A 57 -10.77 9.55 -5.69
CA ASP A 57 -10.02 10.75 -6.07
C ASP A 57 -8.52 10.50 -6.15
N VAL A 58 -8.02 9.68 -5.20
CA VAL A 58 -6.61 9.31 -5.09
C VAL A 58 -6.50 7.83 -4.78
N CYS A 59 -5.67 7.13 -5.52
CA CYS A 59 -5.23 5.78 -5.20
C CYS A 59 -3.77 5.83 -4.76
N VAL A 60 -3.44 5.13 -3.66
CA VAL A 60 -2.07 5.03 -3.16
C VAL A 60 -1.63 3.57 -3.25
N ASP A 61 -0.68 3.29 -4.11
CA ASP A 61 0.00 2.01 -4.12
C ASP A 61 1.11 2.00 -3.07
N ALA A 62 0.90 1.23 -2.02
CA ALA A 62 1.86 1.01 -0.94
C ALA A 62 2.29 -0.46 -0.85
N VAL A 63 2.17 -1.20 -1.96
CA VAL A 63 2.57 -2.60 -2.06
C VAL A 63 4.01 -2.69 -2.52
N GLY A 64 4.81 -3.53 -1.85
CA GLY A 64 6.18 -3.80 -2.28
C GLY A 64 6.23 -4.82 -3.43
N MET A 65 7.44 -5.30 -3.73
CA MET A 65 7.70 -6.31 -4.76
C MET A 65 7.02 -7.68 -4.52
N GLU A 66 6.34 -7.84 -3.39
CA GLU A 66 5.69 -9.09 -2.97
C GLU A 66 4.24 -9.26 -3.46
N ALA A 67 3.76 -8.39 -4.35
CA ALA A 67 2.41 -8.52 -4.89
C ALA A 67 2.19 -9.90 -5.52
N HIS A 68 0.99 -10.48 -5.32
CA HIS A 68 0.64 -11.79 -5.87
C HIS A 68 0.80 -11.84 -7.38
N ARG A 69 1.55 -12.83 -7.84
CA ARG A 69 1.82 -13.07 -9.25
C ARG A 69 0.93 -14.18 -9.80
N SER A 70 0.48 -13.99 -11.04
CA SER A 70 -0.10 -15.09 -11.79
C SER A 70 0.95 -16.17 -12.08
N THR A 71 0.53 -17.39 -12.41
CA THR A 71 1.43 -18.49 -12.77
C THR A 71 2.28 -18.14 -13.99
N TRP A 72 1.70 -17.39 -14.93
CA TRP A 72 2.40 -16.91 -16.14
C TRP A 72 3.45 -15.84 -15.82
N GLU A 73 3.14 -14.89 -14.93
CA GLU A 73 4.11 -13.88 -14.46
C GLU A 73 5.27 -14.52 -13.70
N LYS A 74 5.03 -15.60 -12.92
CA LYS A 74 6.09 -16.37 -12.27
C LYS A 74 7.04 -16.99 -13.28
N PHE A 75 6.51 -17.57 -14.37
CA PHE A 75 7.30 -18.18 -15.44
C PHE A 75 8.08 -17.12 -16.22
N SER A 76 7.44 -16.03 -16.62
CA SER A 76 8.07 -14.92 -17.35
C SER A 76 9.20 -14.28 -16.54
N ASN A 77 9.00 -14.08 -15.24
CA ASN A 77 10.02 -13.52 -14.33
C ASN A 77 11.19 -14.47 -14.08
N LEU A 78 10.97 -15.78 -14.10
CA LEU A 78 12.04 -16.78 -14.02
C LEU A 78 12.98 -16.65 -15.24
N MET A 79 12.42 -16.35 -16.42
CA MET A 79 13.19 -16.16 -17.66
C MET A 79 13.94 -14.81 -17.72
N HIS A 80 13.42 -13.76 -17.06
CA HIS A 80 13.96 -12.39 -17.15
C HIS A 80 14.55 -11.87 -15.84
N GLY A 81 14.63 -12.69 -14.80
CA GLY A 81 15.29 -12.34 -13.51
C GLY A 81 14.60 -11.24 -12.70
N GLN A 82 13.34 -10.92 -12.98
CA GLN A 82 12.62 -9.83 -12.30
C GLN A 82 11.24 -10.21 -11.78
N ALA A 83 11.00 -9.75 -10.59
CA ALA A 83 9.98 -10.27 -9.69
C ALA A 83 8.87 -9.28 -9.35
N CYS A 84 8.48 -8.37 -10.23
CA CYS A 84 7.45 -7.38 -9.96
C CYS A 84 6.21 -7.57 -10.83
N THR A 85 5.05 -7.28 -10.28
CA THR A 85 3.79 -7.31 -11.01
C THR A 85 3.19 -5.93 -11.13
N ILE A 86 2.63 -5.63 -12.30
CA ILE A 86 1.92 -4.39 -12.58
C ILE A 86 0.47 -4.42 -12.08
N ARG A 87 0.04 -5.54 -11.52
CA ARG A 87 -1.36 -5.78 -11.14
C ARG A 87 -1.92 -4.73 -10.18
N VAL A 88 -1.09 -4.21 -9.26
CA VAL A 88 -1.54 -3.18 -8.31
C VAL A 88 -1.76 -1.85 -9.02
N ILE A 89 -0.90 -1.50 -9.98
CA ILE A 89 -1.10 -0.30 -10.81
C ILE A 89 -2.39 -0.43 -11.63
N GLN A 90 -2.64 -1.61 -12.22
CA GLN A 90 -3.90 -1.84 -12.95
C GLN A 90 -5.11 -1.64 -12.02
N LEU A 91 -5.07 -2.20 -10.82
CA LEU A 91 -6.14 -2.02 -9.83
C LEU A 91 -6.34 -0.53 -9.48
N CYS A 92 -5.25 0.24 -9.30
CA CYS A 92 -5.33 1.67 -9.07
C CYS A 92 -5.95 2.41 -10.26
N VAL A 93 -5.57 2.04 -11.50
CA VAL A 93 -6.13 2.64 -12.72
C VAL A 93 -7.62 2.34 -12.87
N ASP A 94 -8.06 1.12 -12.53
CA ASP A 94 -9.46 0.74 -12.59
C ASP A 94 -10.31 1.47 -11.53
N ALA A 95 -9.75 1.65 -10.33
CA ALA A 95 -10.41 2.26 -9.17
C ALA A 95 -10.46 3.79 -9.21
N VAL A 96 -9.44 4.43 -9.77
CA VAL A 96 -9.32 5.89 -9.78
C VAL A 96 -10.34 6.53 -10.72
N ARG A 97 -10.89 7.68 -10.32
CA ARG A 97 -11.77 8.47 -11.20
C ARG A 97 -11.01 9.11 -12.37
N ARG A 98 -11.75 9.61 -13.36
CA ARG A 98 -11.18 10.51 -14.39
C ARG A 98 -10.56 11.74 -13.73
N CYS A 99 -9.43 12.19 -14.26
CA CYS A 99 -8.61 13.27 -13.71
C CYS A 99 -8.21 13.07 -12.23
N GLY A 100 -8.15 11.82 -11.78
CA GLY A 100 -7.67 11.46 -10.44
C GLY A 100 -6.16 11.33 -10.36
N VAL A 101 -5.67 10.94 -9.18
CA VAL A 101 -4.25 10.83 -8.90
C VAL A 101 -3.91 9.41 -8.44
N ILE A 102 -2.85 8.84 -8.99
CA ILE A 102 -2.23 7.62 -8.48
C ILE A 102 -0.87 7.98 -7.88
N SER A 103 -0.69 7.70 -6.60
CA SER A 103 0.57 7.87 -5.89
C SER A 103 1.23 6.51 -5.69
N VAL A 104 2.38 6.30 -6.32
CA VAL A 104 3.12 5.05 -6.24
C VAL A 104 4.22 5.18 -5.20
N VAL A 105 4.00 4.56 -4.05
CA VAL A 105 4.97 4.46 -2.94
C VAL A 105 5.64 3.07 -2.96
N GLY A 106 4.99 2.13 -3.62
CA GLY A 106 5.53 0.79 -3.86
C GLY A 106 6.84 0.82 -4.64
N VAL A 107 7.66 -0.21 -4.46
CA VAL A 107 8.94 -0.32 -5.16
C VAL A 107 8.76 -1.11 -6.45
N TYR A 108 9.17 -0.49 -7.54
CA TYR A 108 9.17 -1.08 -8.87
C TYR A 108 10.60 -1.13 -9.42
N GLY A 109 11.03 -2.30 -9.83
CA GLY A 109 12.31 -2.50 -10.52
C GLY A 109 12.14 -2.31 -12.02
N SER A 110 12.98 -2.70 -12.90
CA SER A 110 13.03 -2.46 -14.35
C SER A 110 11.81 -2.90 -15.19
N PRO A 111 11.94 -2.91 -16.53
CA PRO A 111 10.82 -2.68 -17.46
C PRO A 111 9.64 -3.63 -17.27
N TYR A 112 8.44 -3.08 -17.42
CA TYR A 112 7.16 -3.81 -17.32
C TYR A 112 6.52 -3.90 -18.69
N SER A 113 6.11 -5.10 -19.07
CA SER A 113 5.16 -5.32 -20.16
C SER A 113 3.73 -5.06 -19.66
N ASN A 114 2.84 -4.66 -20.56
CA ASN A 114 1.42 -4.43 -20.29
C ASN A 114 1.09 -3.28 -19.33
N PHE A 115 1.92 -2.23 -19.32
CA PHE A 115 1.58 -1.03 -18.56
C PHE A 115 0.30 -0.38 -19.12
N PRO A 116 -0.73 -0.06 -18.30
CA PRO A 116 -2.05 0.36 -18.77
C PRO A 116 -2.07 1.82 -19.23
N PHE A 117 -1.10 2.21 -20.09
CA PHE A 117 -0.91 3.60 -20.48
C PHE A 117 -2.11 4.17 -21.23
N GLY A 118 -2.77 3.38 -22.08
CA GLY A 118 -3.97 3.80 -22.80
C GLY A 118 -5.12 4.19 -21.88
N GLN A 119 -5.36 3.42 -20.83
CA GLN A 119 -6.38 3.74 -19.83
C GLN A 119 -6.01 4.96 -18.99
N ILE A 120 -4.73 5.12 -18.64
CA ILE A 120 -4.21 6.30 -17.93
C ILE A 120 -4.43 7.56 -18.77
N PHE A 121 -4.11 7.49 -20.06
CA PHE A 121 -4.31 8.58 -21.01
C PHE A 121 -5.79 8.92 -21.17
N ASP A 122 -6.64 7.93 -21.43
CA ASP A 122 -8.09 8.14 -21.60
C ASP A 122 -8.74 8.79 -20.37
N LYS A 123 -8.35 8.35 -19.17
CA LYS A 123 -8.87 8.91 -17.91
C LYS A 123 -8.23 10.25 -17.52
N GLY A 124 -7.14 10.68 -18.16
CA GLY A 124 -6.39 11.88 -17.78
C GLY A 124 -5.77 11.79 -16.38
N VAL A 125 -5.29 10.59 -15.99
CA VAL A 125 -4.78 10.32 -14.64
C VAL A 125 -3.41 10.94 -14.44
N THR A 126 -3.19 11.56 -13.29
CA THR A 126 -1.85 11.98 -12.84
C THR A 126 -1.19 10.86 -12.05
N ILE A 127 0.01 10.44 -12.44
CA ILE A 127 0.82 9.49 -11.69
C ILE A 127 1.98 10.21 -11.01
N LYS A 128 2.13 9.99 -9.71
CA LYS A 128 3.27 10.46 -8.90
C LYS A 128 4.02 9.25 -8.38
N CYS A 129 5.28 9.12 -8.76
CA CYS A 129 6.13 8.00 -8.31
C CYS A 129 7.54 8.50 -8.02
N GLY A 130 8.29 7.72 -7.25
CA GLY A 130 9.68 8.00 -6.92
C GLY A 130 10.08 7.42 -5.58
N GLN A 131 11.39 7.47 -5.31
CA GLN A 131 11.94 7.09 -4.02
C GLN A 131 11.49 8.07 -2.93
N ALA A 132 11.35 7.57 -1.69
CA ALA A 132 10.98 8.40 -0.55
C ALA A 132 12.09 9.44 -0.25
N TRP A 133 11.76 10.71 -0.35
CA TRP A 133 12.70 11.82 -0.09
C TRP A 133 12.69 12.14 1.40
N VAL A 134 13.31 11.28 2.20
CA VAL A 134 13.27 11.32 3.66
C VAL A 134 13.74 12.68 4.18
N GLN A 135 14.87 13.18 3.71
CA GLN A 135 15.44 14.44 4.17
C GLN A 135 14.50 15.62 3.97
N ARG A 136 13.73 15.62 2.90
CA ARG A 136 12.77 16.70 2.61
C ARG A 136 11.61 16.77 3.61
N TYR A 137 11.20 15.62 4.14
CA TYR A 137 9.97 15.53 4.93
C TYR A 137 10.20 15.25 6.41
N ILE A 138 11.45 14.98 6.83
CA ILE A 138 11.71 14.49 8.18
C ILE A 138 11.33 15.52 9.25
N ASP A 139 11.59 16.80 9.04
CA ASP A 139 11.29 17.84 10.01
C ASP A 139 9.77 18.01 10.18
N GLU A 140 9.01 18.08 9.06
CA GLU A 140 7.54 18.13 9.10
C GLU A 140 6.97 16.92 9.84
N LEU A 141 7.48 15.72 9.52
CA LEU A 141 7.00 14.47 10.11
C LEU A 141 7.33 14.37 11.61
N LEU A 142 8.52 14.84 12.03
CA LEU A 142 8.91 14.90 13.44
C LEU A 142 7.97 15.83 14.24
N GLU A 143 7.63 16.99 13.68
CA GLU A 143 6.68 17.90 14.34
C GLU A 143 5.28 17.29 14.47
N LEU A 144 4.81 16.54 13.47
CA LEU A 144 3.55 15.80 13.57
C LEU A 144 3.57 14.77 14.70
N VAL A 145 4.69 14.07 14.89
CA VAL A 145 4.87 13.08 15.96
C VAL A 145 4.98 13.75 17.32
N LYS A 146 5.80 14.81 17.46
CA LYS A 146 5.96 15.58 18.70
C LYS A 146 4.61 16.14 19.17
N ASN A 147 3.83 16.69 18.25
CA ASN A 147 2.51 17.24 18.52
C ASN A 147 1.40 16.17 18.65
N ARG A 148 1.76 14.87 18.66
CA ARG A 148 0.83 13.74 18.77
C ARG A 148 -0.28 13.73 17.71
N LYS A 149 -0.05 14.36 16.56
CA LYS A 149 -0.99 14.33 15.42
C LYS A 149 -0.95 12.98 14.70
N VAL A 150 0.13 12.22 14.86
CA VAL A 150 0.28 10.85 14.34
C VAL A 150 0.79 9.95 15.45
N ILE A 151 0.10 8.84 15.66
CA ILE A 151 0.55 7.77 16.54
C ILE A 151 1.28 6.73 15.69
N LEU A 152 2.55 6.44 16.03
CA LEU A 152 3.36 5.45 15.31
C LEU A 152 3.43 4.10 16.05
N LYS A 153 3.23 4.10 17.37
CA LYS A 153 3.40 2.91 18.21
C LYS A 153 2.36 1.83 17.97
N ASP A 154 1.19 2.19 17.48
CA ASP A 154 0.06 1.27 17.25
C ASP A 154 0.24 0.31 16.07
N ILE A 155 1.26 0.51 15.24
CA ILE A 155 1.64 -0.44 14.19
C ILE A 155 2.75 -1.41 14.63
N ILE A 156 3.33 -1.22 15.84
CA ILE A 156 4.37 -2.09 16.37
C ILE A 156 3.67 -3.30 16.98
N THR A 157 3.83 -4.45 16.35
CA THR A 157 3.22 -5.70 16.80
C THR A 157 4.15 -6.54 17.66
N HIS A 158 5.46 -6.42 17.46
CA HIS A 158 6.47 -7.21 18.15
C HIS A 158 7.62 -6.34 18.65
N THR A 159 8.10 -6.66 19.83
CA THR A 159 9.33 -6.10 20.38
C THR A 159 10.16 -7.29 20.89
N LEU A 160 11.29 -7.54 20.28
CA LEU A 160 12.13 -8.72 20.50
C LEU A 160 13.55 -8.29 20.83
N PRO A 161 14.31 -9.09 21.59
CA PRO A 161 15.73 -8.86 21.78
C PRO A 161 16.49 -9.06 20.46
N LEU A 162 17.65 -8.43 20.35
CA LEU A 162 18.47 -8.45 19.10
C LEU A 162 18.87 -9.87 18.70
N GLU A 163 19.11 -10.75 19.67
CA GLU A 163 19.46 -12.17 19.45
C GLU A 163 18.38 -12.94 18.69
N GLN A 164 17.12 -12.46 18.74
CA GLN A 164 15.99 -13.03 18.01
C GLN A 164 15.78 -12.39 16.63
N ALA A 165 16.75 -11.67 16.10
CA ALA A 165 16.62 -11.01 14.79
C ALA A 165 16.24 -12.00 13.68
N ALA A 166 16.84 -13.18 13.63
CA ALA A 166 16.52 -14.21 12.65
C ALA A 166 15.04 -14.63 12.70
N TYR A 167 14.50 -14.83 13.90
CA TYR A 167 13.08 -15.12 14.09
C TYR A 167 12.19 -13.93 13.66
N ALA A 168 12.58 -12.72 14.03
CA ALA A 168 11.86 -11.51 13.65
C ALA A 168 11.72 -11.35 12.12
N TYR A 169 12.80 -11.63 11.39
CA TYR A 169 12.78 -11.64 9.93
C TYR A 169 11.91 -12.77 9.37
N ASP A 170 11.94 -13.97 9.97
CA ASP A 170 11.12 -15.09 9.51
C ASP A 170 9.62 -14.81 9.62
N ILE A 171 9.14 -14.33 10.78
CA ILE A 171 7.73 -14.00 11.00
C ILE A 171 7.27 -12.84 10.12
N PHE A 172 8.11 -11.82 9.92
CA PHE A 172 7.80 -10.69 9.06
C PHE A 172 7.71 -11.12 7.59
N LEU A 173 8.70 -11.87 7.09
CA LEU A 173 8.75 -12.31 5.70
C LEU A 173 7.62 -13.30 5.39
N LYS A 174 7.37 -14.25 6.28
CA LYS A 174 6.32 -15.27 6.13
C LYS A 174 4.93 -14.78 6.55
N LYS A 175 4.81 -13.52 7.02
CA LYS A 175 3.53 -12.92 7.46
C LYS A 175 2.82 -13.74 8.54
N LYS A 176 3.62 -14.29 9.47
CA LYS A 176 3.14 -15.08 10.60
C LYS A 176 2.88 -14.20 11.84
N ASP A 177 2.17 -14.74 12.81
CA ASP A 177 1.90 -14.14 14.12
C ASP A 177 1.30 -12.72 14.05
N ASN A 178 0.55 -12.44 12.98
CA ASN A 178 0.00 -11.11 12.70
C ASN A 178 1.08 -10.01 12.69
N CYS A 179 2.29 -10.35 12.27
CA CYS A 179 3.44 -9.45 12.27
C CYS A 179 3.26 -8.31 11.27
N LEU A 180 3.25 -7.08 11.79
CA LEU A 180 3.19 -5.86 10.97
C LEU A 180 4.49 -5.07 11.05
N LYS A 181 5.01 -4.86 12.26
CA LYS A 181 6.25 -4.14 12.53
C LYS A 181 6.96 -4.74 13.74
N VAL A 182 8.23 -5.06 13.58
CA VAL A 182 9.10 -5.54 14.66
C VAL A 182 10.08 -4.44 15.08
N ILE A 183 10.29 -4.30 16.38
CA ILE A 183 11.40 -3.55 16.95
C ILE A 183 12.35 -4.55 17.60
N LEU A 184 13.61 -4.44 17.29
CA LEU A 184 14.69 -5.18 17.94
C LEU A 184 15.32 -4.28 19.00
N LYS A 185 15.50 -4.79 20.21
CA LYS A 185 16.20 -4.13 21.31
C LYS A 185 17.56 -4.78 21.51
N PRO A 186 18.63 -4.00 21.59
CA PRO A 186 19.94 -4.52 22.00
C PRO A 186 19.95 -5.01 23.43
#